data_e719a705e0622af00c8d963a21a9e448
#
_entry.id   e719a705e0622af00c8d963a21a9e448
#
_cell.length_a   1.000
_cell.length_b   1.000
_cell.length_c   1.000
_cell.angle_alpha   90.00
_cell.angle_beta   90.00
_cell.angle_gamma   90.00
#
_symmetry.space_group_name_H-M   'P 1'
#
loop_
_entity.id
_entity.type
_entity.pdbx_description
1 polymer ?
#
loop_
_entity_poly.entity_id
_entity_poly.type
_entity_poly.pdbx_seq_one_letter_code
_entity_poly.pdbx_strand_id
1 'polypeptide(L)'
;LKKSGIPISQATNQIAKYAHEGVFTGLFRLVQVFVAMNPDDAVYFANPGEGDFNSNYFFHWADFNNEPIAANNHVGQDEWKRFTSDLLSIPMAHQLIGFYTVADSADGCLKVLRSYQYQAVNAISDRVRTCKWDEPVPSGTPGRPGGYVWHTTGSGKTMTSFKAAQLIAGSKDADKVVFLMDRVELGTQSLLEYRSFADDADDVQGTENTDVLKSKLASIDPKDTLIVTSIQKMSNIKAGEGHITEEEVKKLAGKRIVFIIDECHRSTFGEMLQDIRHSFPNALYFGFTGTPIHEENRKKGATTSMVFGDCLHRYSIADGIRDGNVLGFDPYMVLTYRDKDVRQAVALEKAKAATVEEAQVDPAKAEVFYHYMDPKQMPMGPMET
;
A
#
# COMPACT_ATOMS: atom_id res chain seq x y z
N LEU A 1 21.26 -4.17 -25.08
CA LEU A 1 20.90 -2.97 -25.84
C LEU A 1 20.49 -3.32 -27.25
N LYS A 2 19.47 -2.64 -27.80
CA LYS A 2 19.01 -2.76 -29.18
C LYS A 2 18.94 -1.39 -29.85
N LYS A 3 18.94 -1.40 -31.22
CA LYS A 3 18.76 -0.18 -32.02
C LYS A 3 17.29 0.28 -31.97
N SER A 4 17.06 1.55 -32.31
CA SER A 4 15.68 2.09 -32.52
C SER A 4 14.93 1.25 -33.56
N GLY A 5 13.61 1.10 -33.37
CA GLY A 5 12.74 0.29 -34.21
C GLY A 5 12.80 -1.22 -33.97
N ILE A 6 13.67 -1.70 -33.07
CA ILE A 6 13.69 -3.11 -32.66
C ILE A 6 12.89 -3.26 -31.36
N PRO A 7 11.85 -4.11 -31.32
CA PRO A 7 11.04 -4.31 -30.10
C PRO A 7 11.88 -4.74 -28.90
N ILE A 8 11.55 -4.21 -27.73
CA ILE A 8 12.26 -4.53 -26.48
C ILE A 8 12.21 -6.03 -26.16
N SER A 9 11.14 -6.72 -26.59
CA SER A 9 10.99 -8.17 -26.45
C SER A 9 12.13 -8.97 -27.08
N GLN A 10 12.78 -8.46 -28.14
CA GLN A 10 13.97 -9.12 -28.67
C GLN A 10 15.17 -9.04 -27.72
N ALA A 11 15.27 -7.97 -26.92
CA ALA A 11 16.34 -7.85 -25.93
C ALA A 11 16.08 -8.77 -24.74
N THR A 12 14.84 -8.82 -24.24
CA THR A 12 14.47 -9.71 -23.13
C THR A 12 14.57 -11.18 -23.50
N ASN A 13 14.12 -11.57 -24.71
CA ASN A 13 14.25 -12.93 -25.22
C ASN A 13 15.71 -13.33 -25.40
N GLN A 14 16.59 -12.38 -25.78
CA GLN A 14 18.02 -12.66 -25.87
C GLN A 14 18.65 -12.92 -24.52
N ILE A 15 18.24 -12.18 -23.47
CA ILE A 15 18.68 -12.42 -22.09
C ILE A 15 18.24 -13.82 -21.64
N ALA A 16 16.97 -14.17 -21.87
CA ALA A 16 16.44 -15.50 -21.55
C ALA A 16 17.21 -16.61 -22.29
N LYS A 17 17.48 -16.40 -23.56
CA LYS A 17 18.31 -17.35 -24.36
C LYS A 17 19.70 -17.54 -23.75
N TYR A 18 20.37 -16.46 -23.36
CA TYR A 18 21.69 -16.54 -22.71
C TYR A 18 21.65 -17.31 -21.40
N ALA A 19 20.58 -17.16 -20.63
CA ALA A 19 20.39 -17.94 -19.40
C ALA A 19 20.28 -19.45 -19.72
N HIS A 20 19.46 -19.84 -20.70
CA HIS A 20 19.35 -21.23 -21.13
C HIS A 20 20.65 -21.81 -21.73
N GLU A 21 21.46 -20.98 -22.37
CA GLU A 21 22.77 -21.38 -22.89
C GLU A 21 23.86 -21.44 -21.80
N GLY A 22 23.52 -21.14 -20.55
CA GLY A 22 24.45 -21.20 -19.43
C GLY A 22 25.48 -20.07 -19.39
N VAL A 23 25.19 -18.92 -20.03
CA VAL A 23 26.08 -17.75 -20.00
C VAL A 23 26.20 -17.16 -18.60
N PHE A 24 25.12 -17.22 -17.81
CA PHE A 24 25.08 -16.73 -16.41
C PHE A 24 25.58 -17.77 -15.42
N THR A 25 26.83 -18.22 -15.61
CA THR A 25 27.54 -19.15 -14.74
C THR A 25 28.80 -18.50 -14.16
N GLY A 26 29.41 -19.13 -13.16
CA GLY A 26 30.57 -18.57 -12.48
C GLY A 26 30.30 -17.19 -11.90
N LEU A 27 31.13 -16.20 -12.27
CA LEU A 27 30.99 -14.83 -11.79
C LEU A 27 29.66 -14.17 -12.25
N PHE A 28 29.19 -14.47 -13.45
CA PHE A 28 27.93 -13.91 -13.98
C PHE A 28 26.67 -14.44 -13.29
N ARG A 29 26.77 -15.48 -12.49
CA ARG A 29 25.69 -15.92 -11.60
C ARG A 29 25.34 -14.87 -10.54
N LEU A 30 26.24 -13.94 -10.25
CA LEU A 30 26.02 -12.84 -9.29
C LEU A 30 25.27 -11.64 -9.86
N VAL A 31 24.89 -11.66 -11.14
CA VAL A 31 24.03 -10.63 -11.72
C VAL A 31 22.67 -10.67 -11.04
N GLN A 32 22.28 -9.58 -10.41
CA GLN A 32 21.01 -9.48 -9.65
C GLN A 32 19.89 -8.86 -10.47
N VAL A 33 20.20 -7.88 -11.33
CA VAL A 33 19.23 -7.11 -12.08
C VAL A 33 19.64 -7.06 -13.54
N PHE A 34 18.68 -7.26 -14.43
CA PHE A 34 18.83 -7.08 -15.86
C PHE A 34 18.13 -5.81 -16.34
N VAL A 35 18.69 -5.19 -17.35
CA VAL A 35 18.08 -4.05 -18.05
C VAL A 35 18.10 -4.34 -19.55
N ALA A 36 16.93 -4.33 -20.16
CA ALA A 36 16.76 -4.39 -21.60
C ALA A 36 16.30 -3.03 -22.10
N MET A 37 17.00 -2.43 -23.09
CA MET A 37 16.64 -1.11 -23.59
C MET A 37 17.00 -0.91 -25.06
N ASN A 38 16.24 -0.04 -25.70
CA ASN A 38 16.52 0.63 -26.95
C ASN A 38 16.35 2.16 -26.74
N PRO A 39 16.53 3.04 -27.72
CA PRO A 39 16.32 4.48 -27.54
C PRO A 39 14.92 4.91 -27.13
N ASP A 40 13.92 4.08 -27.41
CA ASP A 40 12.50 4.43 -27.29
C ASP A 40 11.82 3.71 -26.09
N ASP A 41 12.43 2.61 -25.60
CA ASP A 41 11.83 1.74 -24.57
C ASP A 41 12.89 1.09 -23.67
N ALA A 42 12.60 0.96 -22.39
CA ALA A 42 13.49 0.34 -21.42
C ALA A 42 12.72 -0.36 -20.31
N VAL A 43 13.13 -1.59 -20.00
CA VAL A 43 12.59 -2.36 -18.86
C VAL A 43 13.73 -2.89 -18.01
N TYR A 44 13.46 -3.02 -16.71
CA TYR A 44 14.35 -3.66 -15.75
C TYR A 44 13.62 -4.76 -14.99
N PHE A 45 14.35 -5.78 -14.54
CA PHE A 45 13.81 -6.93 -13.84
C PHE A 45 14.90 -7.67 -13.06
N ALA A 46 14.48 -8.36 -12.01
CA ALA A 46 15.41 -9.18 -11.22
C ALA A 46 15.83 -10.44 -11.99
N ASN A 47 17.01 -10.97 -11.63
CA ASN A 47 17.44 -12.27 -12.09
C ASN A 47 16.60 -13.36 -11.41
N PRO A 48 15.86 -14.20 -12.15
CA PRO A 48 15.05 -15.27 -11.59
C PRO A 48 15.86 -16.44 -11.03
N GLY A 49 17.20 -16.40 -11.11
CA GLY A 49 18.05 -17.51 -10.69
C GLY A 49 17.89 -18.73 -11.57
N GLU A 50 17.39 -19.84 -10.99
CA GLU A 50 17.10 -21.09 -11.70
C GLU A 50 15.70 -21.11 -12.33
N GLY A 51 14.87 -20.10 -12.04
CA GLY A 51 13.53 -19.95 -12.58
C GLY A 51 13.49 -19.37 -14.00
N ASP A 52 12.34 -19.44 -14.64
CA ASP A 52 12.09 -18.86 -15.94
C ASP A 52 11.84 -17.36 -15.89
N PHE A 53 12.25 -16.63 -16.92
CA PHE A 53 11.93 -15.23 -17.09
C PHE A 53 10.44 -15.05 -17.38
N ASN A 54 9.75 -14.30 -16.53
CA ASN A 54 8.33 -13.99 -16.67
C ASN A 54 8.15 -12.51 -16.99
N SER A 55 7.56 -12.20 -18.14
CA SER A 55 7.32 -10.83 -18.59
C SER A 55 6.46 -9.99 -17.65
N ASN A 56 5.65 -10.60 -16.80
CA ASN A 56 4.87 -9.90 -15.78
C ASN A 56 5.74 -9.22 -14.70
N TYR A 57 7.01 -9.59 -14.64
CA TYR A 57 8.01 -8.99 -13.73
C TYR A 57 9.01 -8.08 -14.45
N PHE A 58 8.72 -7.67 -15.68
CA PHE A 58 9.50 -6.68 -16.41
C PHE A 58 8.86 -5.31 -16.23
N PHE A 59 9.58 -4.37 -15.63
CA PHE A 59 9.03 -3.11 -15.18
C PHE A 59 9.63 -1.94 -15.94
N HIS A 60 8.80 -0.95 -16.26
CA HIS A 60 9.26 0.37 -16.65
C HIS A 60 9.64 1.18 -15.42
N TRP A 61 10.71 1.96 -15.53
CA TRP A 61 11.00 2.95 -14.49
C TRP A 61 10.09 4.15 -14.67
N ALA A 62 9.55 4.67 -13.58
CA ALA A 62 8.67 5.82 -13.59
C ALA A 62 9.13 6.87 -12.56
N ASP A 63 8.75 8.12 -12.78
CA ASP A 63 8.99 9.20 -11.84
C ASP A 63 8.05 9.13 -10.61
N PHE A 64 8.14 10.14 -9.76
CA PHE A 64 7.33 10.21 -8.53
C PHE A 64 5.81 10.28 -8.81
N ASN A 65 5.40 10.77 -9.97
CA ASN A 65 3.99 10.84 -10.38
C ASN A 65 3.51 9.60 -11.13
N ASN A 66 4.32 8.53 -11.15
CA ASN A 66 4.11 7.29 -11.89
C ASN A 66 4.11 7.46 -13.41
N GLU A 67 4.71 8.53 -13.94
CA GLU A 67 4.86 8.68 -15.38
C GLU A 67 6.07 7.86 -15.84
N PRO A 68 5.85 6.84 -16.70
CA PRO A 68 6.92 5.98 -17.17
C PRO A 68 7.97 6.74 -17.97
N ILE A 69 9.23 6.42 -17.74
CA ILE A 69 10.38 6.95 -18.46
C ILE A 69 10.84 5.89 -19.47
N ALA A 70 11.03 6.29 -20.73
CA ALA A 70 11.39 5.39 -21.84
C ALA A 70 10.41 4.19 -21.95
N ALA A 71 9.15 4.48 -22.22
CA ALA A 71 8.07 3.49 -22.35
C ALA A 71 7.31 3.62 -23.68
N ASN A 72 7.98 3.77 -24.79
CA ASN A 72 7.40 3.87 -26.15
C ASN A 72 6.41 5.03 -26.39
N ASN A 73 6.10 5.83 -25.38
CA ASN A 73 5.07 6.86 -25.48
C ASN A 73 5.60 8.23 -25.96
N HIS A 74 6.93 8.39 -26.05
CA HIS A 74 7.59 9.65 -26.37
C HIS A 74 8.64 9.48 -27.46
N VAL A 75 8.22 9.00 -28.62
CA VAL A 75 9.10 8.83 -29.79
C VAL A 75 9.79 10.16 -30.14
N GLY A 76 11.12 10.18 -30.13
CA GLY A 76 11.94 11.33 -30.52
C GLY A 76 12.43 12.22 -29.37
N GLN A 77 12.09 11.93 -28.11
CA GLN A 77 12.73 12.53 -26.94
C GLN A 77 13.82 11.58 -26.45
N ASP A 78 14.98 12.10 -26.06
CA ASP A 78 16.13 11.34 -25.56
C ASP A 78 15.81 10.63 -24.19
N GLU A 79 14.68 9.96 -24.07
CA GLU A 79 14.17 9.31 -22.85
C GLU A 79 15.14 8.24 -22.33
N TRP A 80 15.89 7.58 -23.22
CA TRP A 80 16.93 6.67 -22.80
C TRP A 80 18.04 7.36 -21.99
N LYS A 81 18.32 8.65 -22.24
CA LYS A 81 19.28 9.42 -21.45
C LYS A 81 18.74 9.66 -20.06
N ARG A 82 17.47 10.01 -19.94
CA ARG A 82 16.78 10.17 -18.66
C ARG A 82 16.76 8.86 -17.90
N PHE A 83 16.37 7.77 -18.53
CA PHE A 83 16.40 6.44 -17.94
C PHE A 83 17.80 6.06 -17.41
N THR A 84 18.84 6.31 -18.22
CA THR A 84 20.21 6.00 -17.80
C THR A 84 20.70 6.90 -16.67
N SER A 85 20.33 8.17 -16.63
CA SER A 85 20.70 9.07 -15.53
C SER A 85 19.96 8.75 -14.26
N ASP A 86 18.69 8.40 -14.34
CA ASP A 86 17.82 8.18 -13.17
C ASP A 86 18.04 6.77 -12.58
N LEU A 87 17.99 5.71 -13.40
CA LEU A 87 18.08 4.33 -12.90
C LEU A 87 19.49 3.75 -12.95
N LEU A 88 20.26 4.05 -13.99
CA LEU A 88 21.57 3.42 -14.22
C LEU A 88 22.76 4.30 -13.77
N SER A 89 22.50 5.44 -13.13
CA SER A 89 23.57 6.16 -12.44
C SER A 89 24.18 5.27 -11.36
N ILE A 90 25.50 5.39 -11.15
CA ILE A 90 26.20 4.55 -10.16
C ILE A 90 25.54 4.60 -8.79
N PRO A 91 25.16 5.79 -8.21
CA PRO A 91 24.50 5.82 -6.93
C PRO A 91 23.17 5.08 -6.93
N MET A 92 22.34 5.27 -7.97
CA MET A 92 21.01 4.66 -8.01
C MET A 92 21.08 3.15 -8.28
N ALA A 93 21.93 2.71 -9.21
CA ALA A 93 22.13 1.28 -9.48
C ALA A 93 22.64 0.55 -8.22
N HIS A 94 23.58 1.16 -7.49
CA HIS A 94 24.06 0.61 -6.22
C HIS A 94 22.95 0.54 -5.17
N GLN A 95 22.12 1.56 -5.05
CA GLN A 95 20.97 1.55 -4.13
C GLN A 95 19.96 0.48 -4.54
N LEU A 96 19.60 0.39 -5.82
CA LEU A 96 18.63 -0.59 -6.31
C LEU A 96 19.07 -2.02 -5.96
N ILE A 97 20.34 -2.34 -6.22
CA ILE A 97 20.89 -3.67 -5.94
C ILE A 97 21.04 -3.91 -4.44
N GLY A 98 21.61 -2.95 -3.68
CA GLY A 98 21.96 -3.15 -2.28
C GLY A 98 20.79 -3.00 -1.32
N PHE A 99 19.80 -2.15 -1.65
CA PHE A 99 18.75 -1.79 -0.69
C PHE A 99 17.32 -2.04 -1.20
N TYR A 100 17.08 -2.05 -2.52
CA TYR A 100 15.74 -2.14 -3.10
C TYR A 100 15.51 -3.45 -3.89
N THR A 101 16.37 -4.43 -3.68
CA THR A 101 16.17 -5.82 -4.08
C THR A 101 15.88 -6.67 -2.85
N VAL A 102 14.97 -7.62 -2.97
CA VAL A 102 14.53 -8.52 -1.91
C VAL A 102 14.80 -9.96 -2.36
N ALA A 103 15.50 -10.73 -1.53
CA ALA A 103 15.62 -12.17 -1.72
C ALA A 103 14.42 -12.82 -1.00
N ASP A 104 13.43 -13.30 -1.75
CA ASP A 104 12.27 -13.96 -1.16
C ASP A 104 12.55 -15.45 -0.97
N SER A 105 12.68 -15.85 0.28
CA SER A 105 12.96 -17.25 0.62
C SER A 105 11.77 -18.19 0.40
N ALA A 106 10.55 -17.65 0.24
CA ALA A 106 9.35 -18.46 0.02
C ALA A 106 9.32 -19.07 -1.40
N ASP A 107 9.83 -18.34 -2.41
CA ASP A 107 9.92 -18.81 -3.79
C ASP A 107 11.35 -18.96 -4.31
N GLY A 108 12.35 -18.57 -3.50
CA GLY A 108 13.77 -18.66 -3.85
C GLY A 108 14.21 -17.64 -4.93
N CYS A 109 13.41 -16.61 -5.19
CA CYS A 109 13.63 -15.65 -6.24
C CYS A 109 14.05 -14.27 -5.71
N LEU A 110 14.88 -13.57 -6.49
CA LEU A 110 15.11 -12.15 -6.28
C LEU A 110 13.93 -11.35 -6.82
N LYS A 111 13.51 -10.33 -6.06
CA LYS A 111 12.47 -9.37 -6.43
C LYS A 111 13.05 -7.97 -6.33
N VAL A 112 13.06 -7.24 -7.44
CA VAL A 112 13.44 -5.83 -7.46
C VAL A 112 12.18 -4.97 -7.27
N LEU A 113 12.26 -3.91 -6.47
CA LEU A 113 11.15 -3.01 -6.28
C LEU A 113 10.77 -2.31 -7.58
N ARG A 114 9.47 -2.17 -7.80
CA ARG A 114 8.91 -1.33 -8.85
C ARG A 114 9.12 0.15 -8.50
N SER A 115 9.14 1.02 -9.49
CA SER A 115 9.38 2.45 -9.30
C SER A 115 8.50 3.09 -8.22
N TYR A 116 7.18 2.87 -8.26
CA TYR A 116 6.26 3.41 -7.26
C TYR A 116 6.51 2.87 -5.83
N GLN A 117 6.97 1.62 -5.70
CA GLN A 117 7.37 1.05 -4.40
C GLN A 117 8.63 1.74 -3.89
N TYR A 118 9.63 1.92 -4.76
CA TYR A 118 10.85 2.68 -4.45
C TYR A 118 10.52 4.10 -3.98
N GLN A 119 9.66 4.83 -4.71
CA GLN A 119 9.26 6.19 -4.34
C GLN A 119 8.57 6.24 -2.97
N ALA A 120 7.66 5.31 -2.70
CA ALA A 120 6.97 5.23 -1.41
C ALA A 120 7.94 4.93 -0.26
N VAL A 121 8.86 3.97 -0.44
CA VAL A 121 9.87 3.61 0.57
C VAL A 121 10.78 4.78 0.87
N ASN A 122 11.24 5.49 -0.15
CA ASN A 122 12.06 6.69 0.02
C ASN A 122 11.33 7.80 0.78
N ALA A 123 10.09 8.08 0.39
CA ALA A 123 9.29 9.12 1.05
C ALA A 123 9.09 8.82 2.54
N ILE A 124 8.86 7.56 2.91
CA ILE A 124 8.78 7.12 4.31
C ILE A 124 10.13 7.27 5.00
N SER A 125 11.21 6.77 4.41
CA SER A 125 12.55 6.81 4.98
C SER A 125 13.03 8.25 5.20
N ASP A 126 12.78 9.14 4.24
CA ASP A 126 13.11 10.56 4.34
C ASP A 126 12.29 11.24 5.45
N ARG A 127 11.01 10.91 5.62
CA ARG A 127 10.18 11.44 6.70
C ARG A 127 10.72 11.01 8.07
N VAL A 128 11.19 9.78 8.24
CA VAL A 128 11.79 9.29 9.49
C VAL A 128 13.15 9.94 9.74
N ARG A 129 14.01 10.00 8.73
CA ARG A 129 15.35 10.58 8.81
C ARG A 129 15.35 12.07 9.15
N THR A 130 14.37 12.82 8.61
CA THR A 130 14.23 14.26 8.86
C THR A 130 13.39 14.58 10.09
N CYS A 131 12.89 13.56 10.80
CA CYS A 131 12.10 13.76 12.01
C CYS A 131 12.95 14.36 13.12
N LYS A 132 12.48 15.43 13.69
CA LYS A 132 13.10 16.08 14.85
C LYS A 132 12.56 15.46 16.13
N TRP A 133 13.11 14.32 16.51
CA TRP A 133 12.65 13.53 17.65
C TRP A 133 12.70 14.27 18.99
N ASP A 134 13.66 15.19 19.16
CA ASP A 134 13.88 15.96 20.38
C ASP A 134 12.93 17.17 20.52
N GLU A 135 12.25 17.59 19.44
CA GLU A 135 11.27 18.66 19.52
C GLU A 135 9.94 18.13 20.10
N PRO A 136 9.27 18.89 20.96
CA PRO A 136 7.96 18.48 21.48
C PRO A 136 6.92 18.38 20.36
N VAL A 137 6.00 17.44 20.52
CA VAL A 137 4.84 17.34 19.61
C VAL A 137 3.98 18.59 19.75
N PRO A 138 3.58 19.25 18.66
CA PRO A 138 2.77 20.47 18.74
C PRO A 138 1.48 20.24 19.53
N SER A 139 1.15 21.17 20.40
CA SER A 139 -0.07 21.11 21.22
C SER A 139 -1.31 21.04 20.32
N GLY A 140 -2.25 20.15 20.65
CA GLY A 140 -3.49 19.98 19.87
C GLY A 140 -3.38 19.01 18.69
N THR A 141 -2.21 18.40 18.45
CA THR A 141 -2.06 17.32 17.47
C THR A 141 -2.13 15.95 18.17
N PRO A 142 -2.73 14.95 17.55
CA PRO A 142 -2.86 13.60 18.13
C PRO A 142 -1.55 12.78 18.06
N GLY A 143 -0.40 13.41 18.01
CA GLY A 143 0.92 12.80 17.88
C GLY A 143 1.69 13.36 16.67
N ARG A 144 2.89 12.80 16.42
CA ARG A 144 3.69 13.20 15.24
C ARG A 144 3.05 12.63 13.97
N PRO A 145 2.75 13.46 12.96
CA PRO A 145 2.27 12.96 11.67
C PRO A 145 3.41 12.30 10.90
N GLY A 146 3.26 11.04 10.55
CA GLY A 146 4.14 10.33 9.62
C GLY A 146 3.73 10.58 8.18
N GLY A 147 2.60 10.02 7.82
CA GLY A 147 1.99 10.08 6.50
C GLY A 147 1.28 8.79 6.12
N TYR A 148 0.73 8.75 4.91
CA TYR A 148 0.16 7.51 4.40
C TYR A 148 0.56 7.26 2.94
N VAL A 149 0.56 5.98 2.58
CA VAL A 149 0.79 5.50 1.21
C VAL A 149 -0.52 4.98 0.66
N TRP A 150 -0.95 5.58 -0.43
CA TRP A 150 -2.14 5.15 -1.17
C TRP A 150 -1.74 4.28 -2.34
N HIS A 151 -1.65 2.98 -2.13
CA HIS A 151 -1.36 2.00 -3.16
C HIS A 151 -2.53 1.04 -3.32
N THR A 152 -3.01 0.84 -4.55
CA THR A 152 -4.14 -0.04 -4.85
C THR A 152 -3.91 -1.47 -4.38
N THR A 153 -4.98 -2.23 -4.21
CA THR A 153 -4.90 -3.67 -3.90
C THR A 153 -4.17 -4.41 -5.02
N GLY A 154 -3.35 -5.39 -4.67
CA GLY A 154 -2.52 -6.14 -5.65
C GLY A 154 -1.22 -5.44 -6.06
N SER A 155 -0.94 -4.22 -5.59
CA SER A 155 0.30 -3.48 -5.90
C SER A 155 1.54 -3.92 -5.11
N GLY A 156 1.45 -4.93 -4.25
CA GLY A 156 2.57 -5.39 -3.43
C GLY A 156 2.86 -4.50 -2.21
N LYS A 157 1.81 -3.99 -1.55
CA LYS A 157 1.91 -3.16 -0.33
C LYS A 157 2.75 -3.83 0.77
N THR A 158 2.58 -5.15 0.97
CA THR A 158 3.33 -5.91 1.98
C THR A 158 4.84 -5.82 1.77
N MET A 159 5.31 -6.02 0.54
CA MET A 159 6.74 -5.89 0.22
C MET A 159 7.22 -4.44 0.36
N THR A 160 6.40 -3.45 -0.01
CA THR A 160 6.72 -2.03 0.13
C THR A 160 6.87 -1.64 1.61
N SER A 161 5.92 -2.06 2.45
CA SER A 161 5.93 -1.77 3.89
C SER A 161 7.05 -2.50 4.62
N PHE A 162 7.32 -3.76 4.24
CA PHE A 162 8.49 -4.51 4.75
C PHE A 162 9.79 -3.79 4.42
N LYS A 163 10.01 -3.41 3.16
CA LYS A 163 11.26 -2.78 2.75
C LYS A 163 11.46 -1.43 3.44
N ALA A 164 10.41 -0.63 3.62
CA ALA A 164 10.47 0.60 4.41
C ALA A 164 10.86 0.29 5.87
N ALA A 165 10.23 -0.71 6.48
CA ALA A 165 10.54 -1.14 7.85
C ALA A 165 11.99 -1.61 8.00
N GLN A 166 12.47 -2.45 7.07
CA GLN A 166 13.84 -2.98 7.06
C GLN A 166 14.88 -1.85 6.95
N LEU A 167 14.67 -0.92 6.03
CA LEU A 167 15.61 0.20 5.84
C LEU A 167 15.66 1.12 7.06
N ILE A 168 14.51 1.43 7.69
CA ILE A 168 14.45 2.25 8.90
C ILE A 168 15.14 1.52 10.06
N ALA A 169 14.90 0.22 10.23
CA ALA A 169 15.55 -0.58 11.26
C ALA A 169 17.08 -0.64 11.05
N GLY A 170 17.53 -0.81 9.81
CA GLY A 170 18.94 -0.87 9.45
C GLY A 170 19.69 0.47 9.56
N SER A 171 19.02 1.59 9.26
CA SER A 171 19.61 2.93 9.32
C SER A 171 19.82 3.44 10.75
N LYS A 172 19.13 2.84 11.75
CA LYS A 172 19.08 3.28 13.15
C LYS A 172 18.48 4.67 13.35
N ASP A 173 17.69 5.16 12.41
CA ASP A 173 16.92 6.40 12.54
C ASP A 173 15.75 6.27 13.54
N ALA A 174 15.36 5.02 13.82
CA ALA A 174 14.41 4.66 14.87
C ALA A 174 14.98 3.56 15.78
N ASP A 175 14.52 3.53 17.04
CA ASP A 175 14.90 2.48 18.00
C ASP A 175 14.03 1.24 17.85
N LYS A 176 12.79 1.41 17.40
CA LYS A 176 11.82 0.35 17.12
C LYS A 176 10.99 0.67 15.89
N VAL A 177 10.76 -0.34 15.07
CA VAL A 177 9.80 -0.33 13.97
C VAL A 177 8.74 -1.39 14.25
N VAL A 178 7.49 -0.98 14.38
CA VAL A 178 6.37 -1.85 14.75
C VAL A 178 5.37 -1.91 13.61
N PHE A 179 5.24 -3.09 13.01
CA PHE A 179 4.21 -3.33 12.01
C PHE A 179 2.92 -3.80 12.69
N LEU A 180 1.86 -3.02 12.50
CA LEU A 180 0.54 -3.27 13.10
C LEU A 180 -0.43 -3.85 12.06
N MET A 181 -1.06 -4.96 12.43
CA MET A 181 -2.07 -5.64 11.64
C MET A 181 -3.42 -5.64 12.34
N ASP A 182 -4.49 -5.69 11.53
CA ASP A 182 -5.86 -5.68 12.02
C ASP A 182 -6.23 -6.98 12.75
N ARG A 183 -5.91 -8.15 12.19
CA ARG A 183 -6.34 -9.45 12.70
C ARG A 183 -5.17 -10.37 13.01
N VAL A 184 -5.33 -11.16 14.07
CA VAL A 184 -4.34 -12.17 14.50
C VAL A 184 -4.08 -13.20 13.38
N GLU A 185 -5.10 -13.61 12.64
CA GLU A 185 -4.98 -14.58 11.53
C GLU A 185 -4.20 -14.04 10.34
N LEU A 186 -4.46 -12.78 9.95
CA LEU A 186 -3.67 -12.06 8.94
C LEU A 186 -2.25 -11.82 9.44
N GLY A 187 -2.08 -11.75 10.77
CA GLY A 187 -0.81 -11.59 11.45
C GLY A 187 0.17 -12.70 11.19
N THR A 188 -0.29 -13.91 11.16
CA THR A 188 0.57 -15.07 10.88
C THR A 188 1.05 -15.04 9.43
N GLN A 189 0.18 -14.73 8.48
CA GLN A 189 0.54 -14.64 7.07
C GLN A 189 1.53 -13.49 6.81
N SER A 190 1.24 -12.29 7.30
CA SER A 190 2.14 -11.13 7.11
C SER A 190 3.47 -11.34 7.84
N LEU A 191 3.48 -12.00 8.98
CA LEU A 191 4.72 -12.36 9.67
C LEU A 191 5.56 -13.34 8.83
N LEU A 192 4.92 -14.35 8.24
CA LEU A 192 5.60 -15.31 7.35
C LEU A 192 6.13 -14.61 6.10
N GLU A 193 5.34 -13.74 5.48
CA GLU A 193 5.77 -12.94 4.33
C GLU A 193 6.93 -12.01 4.69
N TYR A 194 6.88 -11.31 5.84
CA TYR A 194 7.98 -10.46 6.29
C TYR A 194 9.25 -11.27 6.55
N ARG A 195 9.12 -12.46 7.16
CA ARG A 195 10.25 -13.36 7.38
C ARG A 195 10.83 -13.91 6.10
N SER A 196 9.99 -14.16 5.10
CA SER A 196 10.47 -14.64 3.79
C SER A 196 11.25 -13.57 3.03
N PHE A 197 10.98 -12.29 3.29
CA PHE A 197 11.67 -11.14 2.68
C PHE A 197 12.92 -10.71 3.44
N ALA A 198 13.09 -11.14 4.69
CA ALA A 198 14.23 -10.78 5.52
C ALA A 198 15.48 -11.62 5.16
N ASP A 199 16.65 -11.02 5.31
CA ASP A 199 17.93 -11.71 5.12
C ASP A 199 18.13 -12.79 6.19
N ASP A 200 17.70 -12.52 7.43
CA ASP A 200 17.55 -13.48 8.51
C ASP A 200 16.11 -13.40 9.05
N ALA A 201 15.39 -14.52 9.04
CA ALA A 201 14.03 -14.60 9.56
C ALA A 201 13.92 -14.19 11.04
N ASP A 202 15.01 -14.32 11.79
CA ASP A 202 15.10 -13.89 13.19
C ASP A 202 15.20 -12.37 13.37
N ASP A 203 15.44 -11.61 12.31
CA ASP A 203 15.39 -10.14 12.34
C ASP A 203 13.94 -9.60 12.36
N VAL A 204 12.96 -10.48 12.10
CA VAL A 204 11.53 -10.13 12.13
C VAL A 204 10.85 -10.84 13.30
N GLN A 205 10.56 -10.07 14.34
CA GLN A 205 10.03 -10.60 15.59
C GLN A 205 8.50 -10.58 15.65
N GLY A 206 7.91 -11.77 15.75
CA GLY A 206 6.47 -11.91 16.08
C GLY A 206 6.22 -11.79 17.60
N THR A 207 4.97 -11.54 17.97
CA THR A 207 4.55 -11.49 19.37
C THR A 207 3.40 -12.44 19.63
N GLU A 208 3.54 -13.34 20.60
CA GLU A 208 2.48 -14.27 20.98
C GLU A 208 1.45 -13.60 21.89
N ASN A 209 1.91 -12.78 22.83
CA ASN A 209 1.07 -12.08 23.81
C ASN A 209 1.62 -10.67 24.10
N THR A 210 0.92 -9.92 24.96
CA THR A 210 1.27 -8.54 25.34
C THR A 210 2.56 -8.46 26.15
N ASP A 211 2.88 -9.47 26.98
CA ASP A 211 4.10 -9.47 27.79
C ASP A 211 5.35 -9.66 26.92
N VAL A 212 5.29 -10.55 25.93
CA VAL A 212 6.34 -10.72 24.92
C VAL A 212 6.53 -9.43 24.12
N LEU A 213 5.43 -8.77 23.71
CA LEU A 213 5.49 -7.49 23.02
C LEU A 213 6.19 -6.43 23.90
N LYS A 214 5.79 -6.30 25.16
CA LYS A 214 6.41 -5.38 26.13
C LYS A 214 7.91 -5.63 26.27
N SER A 215 8.31 -6.89 26.44
CA SER A 215 9.72 -7.29 26.55
C SER A 215 10.51 -6.87 25.32
N LYS A 216 9.98 -7.13 24.11
CA LYS A 216 10.63 -6.75 22.84
C LYS A 216 10.71 -5.25 22.64
N LEU A 217 9.67 -4.49 22.99
CA LEU A 217 9.69 -3.02 22.96
C LEU A 217 10.75 -2.45 23.93
N ALA A 218 10.93 -3.07 25.09
CA ALA A 218 11.93 -2.66 26.09
C ALA A 218 13.36 -3.05 25.69
N SER A 219 13.53 -4.15 24.95
CA SER A 219 14.82 -4.70 24.53
C SER A 219 15.68 -3.67 23.80
N ILE A 220 16.99 -3.81 23.93
CA ILE A 220 18.02 -3.08 23.17
C ILE A 220 18.71 -3.96 22.13
N ASP A 221 18.31 -5.26 22.04
CA ASP A 221 18.84 -6.17 21.05
C ASP A 221 18.43 -5.72 19.64
N PRO A 222 19.37 -5.59 18.70
CA PRO A 222 19.07 -5.26 17.29
C PRO A 222 18.04 -6.19 16.64
N LYS A 223 18.00 -7.47 17.02
CA LYS A 223 17.01 -8.43 16.52
C LYS A 223 15.57 -8.07 16.91
N ASP A 224 15.36 -7.34 17.99
CA ASP A 224 14.06 -6.85 18.43
C ASP A 224 13.73 -5.46 17.87
N THR A 225 14.43 -4.98 16.83
CA THR A 225 14.15 -3.66 16.23
C THR A 225 12.89 -3.68 15.38
N LEU A 226 12.69 -4.72 14.56
CA LEU A 226 11.51 -4.90 13.74
C LEU A 226 10.54 -5.90 14.39
N ILE A 227 9.39 -5.39 14.82
CA ILE A 227 8.35 -6.15 15.53
C ILE A 227 7.07 -6.19 14.72
N VAL A 228 6.51 -7.38 14.55
CA VAL A 228 5.20 -7.59 13.90
C VAL A 228 4.19 -7.99 14.98
N THR A 229 3.11 -7.23 15.11
CA THR A 229 2.09 -7.45 16.14
C THR A 229 0.68 -7.04 15.69
N SER A 230 -0.35 -7.49 16.41
CA SER A 230 -1.71 -7.02 16.16
C SER A 230 -2.00 -5.70 16.88
N ILE A 231 -2.90 -4.90 16.31
CA ILE A 231 -3.34 -3.65 16.92
C ILE A 231 -3.94 -3.87 18.31
N GLN A 232 -4.66 -4.99 18.53
CA GLN A 232 -5.24 -5.35 19.83
C GLN A 232 -4.17 -5.52 20.92
N LYS A 233 -3.07 -6.23 20.60
CA LYS A 233 -1.98 -6.40 21.56
C LYS A 233 -1.28 -5.08 21.85
N MET A 234 -1.10 -4.25 20.82
CA MET A 234 -0.44 -2.96 20.98
C MET A 234 -1.31 -1.97 21.77
N SER A 235 -2.64 -1.95 21.59
CA SER A 235 -3.56 -1.10 22.34
C SER A 235 -3.64 -1.45 23.82
N ASN A 236 -3.27 -2.67 24.21
CA ASN A 236 -3.17 -3.10 25.60
C ASN A 236 -1.90 -2.58 26.30
N ILE A 237 -0.98 -1.95 25.58
CA ILE A 237 0.19 -1.29 26.17
C ILE A 237 -0.21 0.11 26.64
N LYS A 238 -0.97 0.18 27.75
CA LYS A 238 -1.40 1.43 28.39
C LYS A 238 -1.26 1.35 29.89
N ALA A 239 -1.08 2.52 30.51
CA ALA A 239 -0.92 2.62 31.96
C ALA A 239 -2.17 2.12 32.69
N GLY A 240 -1.97 1.29 33.70
CA GLY A 240 -3.04 0.79 34.57
C GLY A 240 -3.80 -0.44 34.07
N GLU A 241 -3.51 -0.95 32.87
CA GLU A 241 -4.00 -2.22 32.34
C GLU A 241 -2.88 -3.26 32.31
N GLY A 242 -3.15 -4.48 32.82
CA GLY A 242 -2.31 -5.66 32.62
C GLY A 242 -0.85 -5.52 33.08
N HIS A 243 -0.56 -5.30 34.35
CA HIS A 243 0.79 -5.32 34.93
C HIS A 243 1.81 -4.31 34.33
N ILE A 244 1.36 -3.28 33.60
CA ILE A 244 2.23 -2.23 33.06
C ILE A 244 2.07 -0.96 33.90
N THR A 245 3.19 -0.48 34.46
CA THR A 245 3.22 0.76 35.23
C THR A 245 3.29 1.99 34.32
N GLU A 246 2.87 3.15 34.84
CA GLU A 246 3.02 4.43 34.12
C GLU A 246 4.48 4.74 33.77
N GLU A 247 5.40 4.38 34.65
CA GLU A 247 6.83 4.60 34.43
C GLU A 247 7.37 3.75 33.27
N GLU A 248 6.91 2.51 33.16
CA GLU A 248 7.28 1.63 32.06
C GLU A 248 6.75 2.15 30.72
N VAL A 249 5.48 2.60 30.68
CA VAL A 249 4.91 3.21 29.47
C VAL A 249 5.67 4.47 29.09
N LYS A 250 6.00 5.36 30.03
CA LYS A 250 6.80 6.56 29.80
C LYS A 250 8.19 6.23 29.27
N LYS A 251 8.84 5.19 29.81
CA LYS A 251 10.14 4.72 29.32
C LYS A 251 10.08 4.21 27.89
N LEU A 252 9.04 3.44 27.55
CA LEU A 252 8.81 2.96 26.19
C LEU A 252 8.49 4.11 25.24
N ALA A 253 7.62 5.05 25.66
CA ALA A 253 7.24 6.22 24.88
C ALA A 253 8.40 7.21 24.63
N GLY A 254 9.47 7.13 25.43
CA GLY A 254 10.71 7.90 25.22
C GLY A 254 11.58 7.37 24.08
N LYS A 255 11.32 6.18 23.56
CA LYS A 255 12.04 5.63 22.40
C LYS A 255 11.54 6.25 21.09
N ARG A 256 12.41 6.30 20.08
CA ARG A 256 12.04 6.67 18.71
C ARG A 256 11.34 5.47 18.05
N ILE A 257 10.01 5.51 18.04
CA ILE A 257 9.19 4.40 17.54
C ILE A 257 8.52 4.82 16.24
N VAL A 258 8.58 3.93 15.24
CA VAL A 258 7.87 4.05 13.98
C VAL A 258 6.82 2.96 13.90
N PHE A 259 5.56 3.34 13.74
CA PHE A 259 4.46 2.42 13.48
C PHE A 259 4.14 2.40 11.99
N ILE A 260 4.07 1.20 11.41
CA ILE A 260 3.60 0.95 10.05
C ILE A 260 2.32 0.15 10.15
N ILE A 261 1.23 0.67 9.57
CA ILE A 261 -0.12 0.16 9.74
C ILE A 261 -0.68 -0.23 8.38
N ASP A 262 -0.91 -1.53 8.19
CA ASP A 262 -1.54 -2.02 6.95
C ASP A 262 -3.07 -1.92 7.02
N GLU A 263 -3.72 -1.77 5.85
CA GLU A 263 -5.16 -1.61 5.68
C GLU A 263 -5.77 -0.56 6.65
N CYS A 264 -5.10 0.57 6.77
CA CYS A 264 -5.36 1.60 7.78
C CYS A 264 -6.73 2.31 7.65
N HIS A 265 -7.51 2.00 6.59
CA HIS A 265 -8.87 2.51 6.38
C HIS A 265 -9.95 1.74 7.19
N ARG A 266 -9.62 0.60 7.80
CA ARG A 266 -10.59 -0.22 8.52
C ARG A 266 -11.06 0.45 9.80
N SER A 267 -12.37 0.35 10.08
CA SER A 267 -13.02 1.01 11.22
C SER A 267 -12.51 0.55 12.59
N THR A 268 -12.01 -0.69 12.68
CA THR A 268 -11.41 -1.27 13.90
C THR A 268 -10.17 -0.53 14.38
N PHE A 269 -9.52 0.25 13.51
CA PHE A 269 -8.35 1.03 13.91
C PHE A 269 -8.68 2.31 14.67
N GLY A 270 -9.93 2.83 14.61
CA GLY A 270 -10.25 4.16 15.13
C GLY A 270 -9.95 4.33 16.62
N GLU A 271 -10.56 3.55 17.49
CA GLU A 271 -10.38 3.66 18.96
C GLU A 271 -9.04 3.10 19.42
N MET A 272 -8.66 1.89 18.98
CA MET A 272 -7.40 1.27 19.35
C MET A 272 -6.19 2.08 18.93
N LEU A 273 -6.22 2.70 17.75
CA LEU A 273 -5.14 3.56 17.29
C LEU A 273 -5.05 4.84 18.13
N GLN A 274 -6.17 5.38 18.59
CA GLN A 274 -6.16 6.52 19.53
C GLN A 274 -5.50 6.13 20.86
N ASP A 275 -5.79 4.96 21.41
CA ASP A 275 -5.14 4.44 22.60
C ASP A 275 -3.63 4.31 22.43
N ILE A 276 -3.20 3.74 21.29
CA ILE A 276 -1.77 3.60 20.97
C ILE A 276 -1.11 4.99 20.87
N ARG A 277 -1.75 5.94 20.19
CA ARG A 277 -1.22 7.31 20.06
C ARG A 277 -1.14 8.04 21.40
N HIS A 278 -2.10 7.81 22.29
CA HIS A 278 -2.07 8.36 23.63
C HIS A 278 -0.87 7.80 24.43
N SER A 279 -0.60 6.50 24.31
CA SER A 279 0.53 5.86 24.98
C SER A 279 1.88 6.22 24.33
N PHE A 280 1.91 6.48 23.03
CA PHE A 280 3.13 6.76 22.26
C PHE A 280 3.02 8.07 21.44
N PRO A 281 2.88 9.23 22.10
CA PRO A 281 2.63 10.49 21.41
C PRO A 281 3.84 10.96 20.55
N ASN A 282 5.04 10.52 20.88
CA ASN A 282 6.26 10.88 20.16
C ASN A 282 6.54 9.98 18.93
N ALA A 283 5.79 8.89 18.77
CA ALA A 283 6.00 7.97 17.67
C ALA A 283 5.54 8.56 16.33
N LEU A 284 6.16 8.09 15.23
CA LEU A 284 5.69 8.32 13.86
C LEU A 284 4.73 7.22 13.42
N TYR A 285 3.69 7.61 12.68
CA TYR A 285 2.65 6.68 12.22
C TYR A 285 2.51 6.74 10.72
N PHE A 286 2.74 5.62 10.05
CA PHE A 286 2.57 5.48 8.60
C PHE A 286 1.45 4.51 8.29
N GLY A 287 0.47 4.95 7.48
CA GLY A 287 -0.65 4.12 7.04
C GLY A 287 -0.45 3.62 5.61
N PHE A 288 -0.77 2.34 5.35
CA PHE A 288 -0.89 1.78 4.02
C PHE A 288 -2.35 1.47 3.72
N THR A 289 -2.85 1.89 2.56
CA THR A 289 -4.24 1.62 2.16
C THR A 289 -4.42 1.65 0.65
N GLY A 290 -5.33 0.80 0.15
CA GLY A 290 -5.80 0.87 -1.24
C GLY A 290 -6.99 1.82 -1.42
N THR A 291 -7.70 2.12 -0.33
CA THR A 291 -8.96 2.88 -0.31
C THR A 291 -8.95 3.93 0.80
N PRO A 292 -8.22 5.05 0.66
CA PRO A 292 -8.17 6.08 1.68
C PRO A 292 -9.55 6.71 1.92
N ILE A 293 -9.80 7.12 3.16
CA ILE A 293 -11.01 7.83 3.55
C ILE A 293 -10.78 9.32 3.32
N HIS A 294 -11.53 9.90 2.38
CA HIS A 294 -11.59 11.32 2.10
C HIS A 294 -12.88 11.92 2.67
N GLU A 295 -13.04 13.25 2.63
CA GLU A 295 -14.28 13.92 3.10
C GLU A 295 -15.52 13.42 2.36
N GLU A 296 -15.42 13.15 1.06
CA GLU A 296 -16.50 12.71 0.18
C GLU A 296 -17.05 11.32 0.52
N ASN A 297 -16.18 10.39 0.97
CA ASN A 297 -16.57 9.01 1.32
C ASN A 297 -16.59 8.75 2.83
N ARG A 298 -16.52 9.81 3.63
CA ARG A 298 -16.52 9.76 5.08
C ARG A 298 -17.91 9.45 5.63
N LYS A 299 -18.11 8.23 6.13
CA LYS A 299 -19.38 7.84 6.79
C LYS A 299 -19.43 8.25 8.28
N LYS A 300 -18.33 8.01 9.01
CA LYS A 300 -18.11 8.39 10.43
C LYS A 300 -16.59 8.46 10.70
N GLY A 301 -16.19 9.31 11.65
CA GLY A 301 -14.81 9.37 12.11
C GLY A 301 -13.94 10.35 11.34
N ALA A 302 -12.63 10.14 11.37
CA ALA A 302 -11.64 11.00 10.76
C ALA A 302 -11.25 10.52 9.35
N THR A 303 -10.80 11.44 8.50
CA THR A 303 -10.22 11.09 7.19
C THR A 303 -8.83 10.46 7.38
N THR A 304 -8.33 9.76 6.36
CA THR A 304 -6.98 9.16 6.41
C THR A 304 -5.91 10.23 6.64
N SER A 305 -6.05 11.40 6.02
CA SER A 305 -5.12 12.53 6.20
C SER A 305 -5.19 13.15 7.60
N MET A 306 -6.37 13.21 8.23
CA MET A 306 -6.49 13.67 9.61
C MET A 306 -5.78 12.73 10.59
N VAL A 307 -5.77 11.44 10.28
CA VAL A 307 -5.14 10.43 11.15
C VAL A 307 -3.63 10.37 10.91
N PHE A 308 -3.17 10.31 9.68
CA PHE A 308 -1.77 10.01 9.36
C PHE A 308 -0.97 11.23 8.86
N GLY A 309 -1.62 12.30 8.42
CA GLY A 309 -0.99 13.45 7.78
C GLY A 309 -0.99 13.34 6.26
N ASP A 310 0.11 13.75 5.62
CA ASP A 310 0.21 13.87 4.17
C ASP A 310 0.16 12.51 3.45
N CYS A 311 -0.38 12.51 2.22
CA CYS A 311 -0.17 11.40 1.29
C CYS A 311 1.27 11.45 0.78
N LEU A 312 2.09 10.48 1.19
CA LEU A 312 3.51 10.42 0.84
C LEU A 312 3.75 9.92 -0.58
N HIS A 313 2.93 8.99 -1.02
CA HIS A 313 2.94 8.49 -2.39
C HIS A 313 1.58 7.90 -2.77
N ARG A 314 1.19 8.10 -4.02
CA ARG A 314 -0.07 7.58 -4.57
C ARG A 314 0.22 6.69 -5.76
N TYR A 315 -0.33 5.47 -5.76
CA TYR A 315 -0.40 4.57 -6.90
C TYR A 315 -1.83 4.02 -7.00
N SER A 316 -2.62 4.64 -7.87
CA SER A 316 -4.05 4.38 -7.98
C SER A 316 -4.34 3.08 -8.74
N ILE A 317 -5.61 2.65 -8.72
CA ILE A 317 -6.05 1.51 -9.53
C ILE A 317 -5.86 1.79 -11.03
N ALA A 318 -6.03 3.04 -11.48
CA ALA A 318 -5.81 3.43 -12.86
C ALA A 318 -4.33 3.28 -13.26
N ASP A 319 -3.40 3.67 -12.39
CA ASP A 319 -1.96 3.44 -12.58
C ASP A 319 -1.67 1.94 -12.67
N GLY A 320 -2.25 1.16 -11.76
CA GLY A 320 -2.07 -0.29 -11.73
C GLY A 320 -2.58 -1.02 -12.98
N ILE A 321 -3.71 -0.58 -13.54
CA ILE A 321 -4.26 -1.11 -14.79
C ILE A 321 -3.40 -0.69 -15.97
N ARG A 322 -3.00 0.59 -16.05
CA ARG A 322 -2.11 1.10 -17.10
C ARG A 322 -0.80 0.32 -17.16
N ASP A 323 -0.20 0.05 -16.02
CA ASP A 323 1.08 -0.64 -15.90
C ASP A 323 0.96 -2.17 -15.99
N GLY A 324 -0.25 -2.71 -16.15
CA GLY A 324 -0.52 -4.16 -16.19
C GLY A 324 -0.32 -4.88 -14.85
N ASN A 325 -0.17 -4.15 -13.75
CA ASN A 325 0.01 -4.71 -12.40
C ASN A 325 -1.30 -5.13 -11.73
N VAL A 326 -2.42 -4.58 -12.20
CA VAL A 326 -3.78 -4.88 -11.76
C VAL A 326 -4.62 -5.19 -12.99
N LEU A 327 -5.43 -6.24 -12.90
CA LEU A 327 -6.34 -6.59 -13.99
C LEU A 327 -7.34 -5.47 -14.22
N GLY A 328 -7.54 -5.11 -15.47
CA GLY A 328 -8.63 -4.23 -15.89
C GLY A 328 -9.99 -4.91 -15.69
N PHE A 329 -11.05 -4.12 -15.60
CA PHE A 329 -12.41 -4.60 -15.52
C PHE A 329 -13.32 -3.79 -16.44
N ASP A 330 -14.24 -4.48 -17.09
CA ASP A 330 -15.33 -3.86 -17.82
C ASP A 330 -16.59 -3.94 -16.94
N PRO A 331 -17.11 -2.81 -16.43
CA PRO A 331 -18.33 -2.83 -15.64
C PRO A 331 -19.51 -3.16 -16.55
N TYR A 332 -20.11 -4.33 -16.37
CA TYR A 332 -21.34 -4.69 -17.05
C TYR A 332 -22.53 -4.41 -16.14
N MET A 333 -23.23 -3.32 -16.41
CA MET A 333 -24.43 -2.96 -15.67
C MET A 333 -25.64 -3.68 -16.24
N VAL A 334 -26.25 -4.53 -15.44
CA VAL A 334 -27.53 -5.16 -15.76
C VAL A 334 -28.63 -4.41 -15.03
N LEU A 335 -29.53 -3.76 -15.80
CA LEU A 335 -30.76 -3.25 -15.25
C LEU A 335 -31.68 -4.42 -14.95
N THR A 336 -31.84 -4.78 -13.68
CA THR A 336 -32.72 -5.87 -13.23
C THR A 336 -34.20 -5.48 -13.25
N TYR A 337 -34.49 -4.18 -13.32
CA TYR A 337 -35.85 -3.62 -13.44
C TYR A 337 -35.78 -2.27 -14.12
N ARG A 338 -36.92 -1.82 -14.66
CA ARG A 338 -37.03 -0.49 -15.26
C ARG A 338 -37.43 0.51 -14.16
N ASP A 339 -36.81 1.70 -14.15
CA ASP A 339 -37.15 2.78 -13.20
C ASP A 339 -38.64 3.05 -13.13
N LYS A 340 -39.33 2.97 -14.28
CA LYS A 340 -40.77 3.13 -14.35
C LYS A 340 -41.54 2.11 -13.50
N ASP A 341 -41.11 0.86 -13.52
CA ASP A 341 -41.78 -0.24 -12.81
C ASP A 341 -41.57 -0.09 -11.29
N VAL A 342 -40.36 0.33 -10.89
CA VAL A 342 -40.07 0.61 -9.47
C VAL A 342 -40.85 1.83 -8.97
N ARG A 343 -40.90 2.92 -9.76
CA ARG A 343 -41.71 4.12 -9.42
C ARG A 343 -43.19 3.76 -9.27
N GLN A 344 -43.70 2.95 -10.19
CA GLN A 344 -45.07 2.49 -10.16
C GLN A 344 -45.38 1.65 -8.91
N ALA A 345 -44.49 0.74 -8.53
CA ALA A 345 -44.65 -0.05 -7.31
C ALA A 345 -44.65 0.84 -6.05
N VAL A 346 -43.70 1.77 -5.95
CA VAL A 346 -43.64 2.74 -4.82
C VAL A 346 -44.87 3.66 -4.83
N ALA A 347 -45.29 4.15 -5.99
CA ALA A 347 -46.44 5.02 -6.13
C ALA A 347 -47.74 4.32 -5.70
N LEU A 348 -47.94 3.05 -6.04
CA LEU A 348 -49.05 2.25 -5.59
C LEU A 348 -49.05 2.01 -4.07
N GLU A 349 -47.87 1.67 -3.52
CA GLU A 349 -47.73 1.51 -2.07
C GLU A 349 -48.09 2.79 -1.30
N LYS A 350 -47.58 3.92 -1.74
CA LYS A 350 -47.81 5.24 -1.13
C LYS A 350 -49.26 5.71 -1.29
N ALA A 351 -49.87 5.43 -2.44
CA ALA A 351 -51.28 5.69 -2.67
C ALA A 351 -52.22 4.70 -1.97
N LYS A 352 -51.68 3.65 -1.34
CA LYS A 352 -52.46 2.56 -0.71
C LYS A 352 -53.45 1.95 -1.70
N ALA A 353 -53.00 1.67 -2.90
CA ALA A 353 -53.78 1.05 -3.98
C ALA A 353 -53.11 -0.24 -4.44
N ALA A 354 -53.89 -1.26 -4.72
CA ALA A 354 -53.37 -2.55 -5.20
C ALA A 354 -53.07 -2.51 -6.70
N THR A 355 -53.80 -1.70 -7.47
CA THR A 355 -53.64 -1.54 -8.92
C THR A 355 -53.65 -0.06 -9.33
N VAL A 356 -53.14 0.19 -10.55
CA VAL A 356 -53.12 1.55 -11.13
C VAL A 356 -54.54 2.09 -11.32
N GLU A 357 -55.47 1.21 -11.74
CA GLU A 357 -56.87 1.58 -11.94
C GLU A 357 -57.50 2.00 -10.62
N GLU A 358 -57.25 1.27 -9.53
CA GLU A 358 -57.69 1.65 -8.19
C GLU A 358 -57.14 3.01 -7.75
N ALA A 359 -55.85 3.25 -8.01
CA ALA A 359 -55.22 4.55 -7.69
C ALA A 359 -55.80 5.71 -8.46
N GLN A 360 -56.31 5.47 -9.69
CA GLN A 360 -56.84 6.53 -10.55
C GLN A 360 -58.32 6.87 -10.30
N VAL A 361 -59.08 5.95 -9.72
CA VAL A 361 -60.55 6.18 -9.46
C VAL A 361 -60.75 7.13 -8.29
N ASP A 362 -59.90 7.09 -7.27
CA ASP A 362 -59.99 7.99 -6.10
C ASP A 362 -59.06 9.23 -6.34
N PRO A 363 -59.62 10.47 -6.38
CA PRO A 363 -58.83 11.66 -6.63
C PRO A 363 -57.67 11.86 -5.63
N ALA A 364 -57.87 11.50 -4.33
CA ALA A 364 -56.82 11.64 -3.32
C ALA A 364 -55.67 10.64 -3.53
N LYS A 365 -56.00 9.39 -3.90
CA LYS A 365 -55.02 8.37 -4.24
C LYS A 365 -54.30 8.72 -5.57
N ALA A 366 -55.01 9.26 -6.54
CA ALA A 366 -54.46 9.65 -7.82
C ALA A 366 -53.42 10.77 -7.68
N GLU A 367 -53.65 11.79 -6.87
CA GLU A 367 -52.67 12.83 -6.58
C GLU A 367 -51.36 12.26 -6.03
N VAL A 368 -51.45 11.39 -5.02
CA VAL A 368 -50.26 10.72 -4.44
C VAL A 368 -49.55 9.83 -5.46
N PHE A 369 -50.33 9.05 -6.23
CA PHE A 369 -49.75 8.15 -7.24
C PHE A 369 -48.95 8.93 -8.30
N TYR A 370 -49.50 9.98 -8.87
CA TYR A 370 -48.83 10.79 -9.90
C TYR A 370 -47.63 11.55 -9.34
N HIS A 371 -47.69 11.99 -8.07
CA HIS A 371 -46.56 12.63 -7.40
C HIS A 371 -45.33 11.71 -7.37
N TYR A 372 -45.49 10.43 -6.98
CA TYR A 372 -44.39 9.47 -6.93
C TYR A 372 -43.98 8.93 -8.32
N MET A 373 -44.86 9.05 -9.33
CA MET A 373 -44.52 8.72 -10.71
C MET A 373 -43.67 9.78 -11.41
N ASP A 374 -43.70 11.06 -10.94
CA ASP A 374 -42.97 12.17 -11.58
C ASP A 374 -41.48 12.09 -11.29
N PRO A 375 -40.60 11.89 -12.32
CA PRO A 375 -39.17 11.85 -12.16
C PRO A 375 -38.54 13.12 -11.59
N LYS A 376 -39.23 14.30 -11.75
CA LYS A 376 -38.72 15.57 -11.24
C LYS A 376 -38.96 15.77 -9.75
N GLN A 377 -40.04 15.18 -9.23
CA GLN A 377 -40.39 15.30 -7.82
C GLN A 377 -39.76 14.18 -6.98
N MET A 378 -39.55 12.99 -7.58
CA MET A 378 -38.92 11.86 -6.92
C MET A 378 -37.76 11.35 -7.81
N PRO A 379 -36.62 12.05 -7.87
CA PRO A 379 -35.44 11.56 -8.54
C PRO A 379 -34.96 10.30 -7.81
N MET A 380 -34.91 9.17 -8.53
CA MET A 380 -34.22 7.97 -8.05
C MET A 380 -32.74 8.29 -8.09
N GLY A 381 -32.10 8.42 -6.93
CA GLY A 381 -30.66 8.54 -6.84
C GLY A 381 -29.97 7.28 -7.35
N PRO A 382 -28.69 7.35 -7.72
CA PRO A 382 -27.93 6.15 -7.99
C PRO A 382 -28.04 5.26 -6.75
N MET A 383 -28.48 3.99 -6.95
CA MET A 383 -28.46 3.04 -5.86
C MET A 383 -27.02 2.86 -5.41
N GLU A 384 -26.74 3.23 -4.17
CA GLU A 384 -25.50 2.86 -3.51
C GLU A 384 -25.49 1.33 -3.38
N THR A 385 -24.63 0.67 -4.19
CA THR A 385 -24.28 -0.74 -4.06
C THR A 385 -23.29 -0.93 -2.94
#